data_9681f60a4372d700d223a32432017f30
#
_entry.id   9681f60a4372d700d223a32432017f30
#
_cell.length_a   1.000
_cell.length_b   1.000
_cell.length_c   1.000
_cell.angle_alpha   90.00
_cell.angle_beta   90.00
_cell.angle_gamma   90.00
#
_symmetry.space_group_name_H-M   'P 1'
#
loop_
_entity.id
_entity.type
_entity.pdbx_description
1 polymer ?
#
loop_
_entity_poly.entity_id
_entity_poly.type
_entity_poly.pdbx_seq_one_letter_code
_entity_poly.pdbx_strand_id
1 'polypeptide(L)'
;MSISQIKILVISCLVLTTSCVSKKNITYFQNDLVDQSKVSNSYKTVYKPDDLLQINISSIDLEAVMPFNLSSSSSTEMTSSNPQTYLIDSNGEIDFPILGKLTVGGLSREDAVKLFKDKLDPTYVKSPSINIKITNFKVTVLGDVKNPGTFTIPNERITILEAIGLSGDLNLSGQRQNILVTREEGEKKVFHSLDMLSNTFFTSPAYYLQQNDVVYVDQNYAKSQDASSNQKTGLFISVGSVIIALLNILTR
;
A
#
# COMPACT_ATOMS: atom_id res chain seq x y z
N MET A 1 13.90 49.46 -33.94
CA MET A 1 14.51 48.15 -33.67
C MET A 1 14.55 47.36 -34.96
N SER A 2 15.71 46.88 -35.40
CA SER A 2 15.84 46.17 -36.68
C SER A 2 15.13 44.80 -36.59
N ILE A 3 14.54 44.33 -37.71
CA ILE A 3 13.87 43.03 -37.82
C ILE A 3 14.78 41.89 -37.34
N SER A 4 16.09 42.03 -37.54
CA SER A 4 17.12 41.12 -37.05
C SER A 4 17.18 41.07 -35.51
N GLN A 5 17.04 42.18 -34.81
CA GLN A 5 17.06 42.25 -33.34
C GLN A 5 15.82 41.60 -32.72
N ILE A 6 14.65 41.74 -33.39
CA ILE A 6 13.42 41.06 -32.94
C ILE A 6 13.52 39.56 -33.10
N LYS A 7 14.09 39.03 -34.18
CA LYS A 7 14.34 37.60 -34.40
C LYS A 7 15.26 37.01 -33.34
N ILE A 8 16.34 37.71 -32.98
CA ILE A 8 17.30 37.31 -31.96
C ILE A 8 16.60 37.30 -30.58
N LEU A 9 15.79 38.28 -30.26
CA LEU A 9 15.04 38.33 -28.99
C LEU A 9 14.04 37.19 -28.86
N VAL A 10 13.31 36.84 -29.93
CA VAL A 10 12.35 35.73 -29.95
C VAL A 10 13.06 34.37 -29.77
N ILE A 11 14.19 34.18 -30.46
CA ILE A 11 15.00 32.95 -30.32
C ILE A 11 15.59 32.84 -28.90
N SER A 12 16.07 33.95 -28.33
CA SER A 12 16.57 33.99 -26.93
C SER A 12 15.49 33.66 -25.91
N CYS A 13 14.26 34.14 -26.11
CA CYS A 13 13.13 33.85 -25.23
C CYS A 13 12.68 32.37 -25.32
N LEU A 14 12.81 31.75 -26.51
CA LEU A 14 12.46 30.34 -26.74
C LEU A 14 13.45 29.37 -26.04
N VAL A 15 14.71 29.75 -25.90
CA VAL A 15 15.77 28.94 -25.26
C VAL A 15 15.63 28.94 -23.74
N LEU A 16 14.96 29.94 -23.15
CA LEU A 16 14.83 30.06 -21.68
C LEU A 16 13.70 29.21 -21.08
N THR A 17 12.90 28.51 -21.88
CA THR A 17 11.74 27.72 -21.39
C THR A 17 12.03 26.26 -21.12
N THR A 18 13.29 25.78 -21.16
CA THR A 18 13.62 24.39 -20.82
C THR A 18 13.68 24.22 -19.30
N SER A 19 12.54 23.85 -18.70
CA SER A 19 12.47 23.42 -17.30
C SER A 19 12.86 21.95 -17.21
N CYS A 20 14.08 21.66 -16.71
CA CYS A 20 14.51 20.30 -16.44
C CYS A 20 14.03 19.87 -15.04
N VAL A 21 13.36 18.71 -14.95
CA VAL A 21 13.07 18.06 -13.67
C VAL A 21 14.39 17.66 -13.01
N SER A 22 14.60 18.06 -11.75
CA SER A 22 15.83 17.72 -11.03
C SER A 22 15.88 16.21 -10.71
N LYS A 23 16.96 15.53 -11.10
CA LYS A 23 17.22 14.12 -10.81
C LYS A 23 17.12 13.80 -9.30
N LYS A 24 17.43 14.77 -8.43
CA LYS A 24 17.34 14.64 -6.97
C LYS A 24 15.94 14.31 -6.46
N ASN A 25 14.87 14.67 -7.17
CA ASN A 25 13.49 14.43 -6.74
C ASN A 25 12.96 13.06 -7.19
N ILE A 26 13.75 12.30 -7.96
CA ILE A 26 13.31 11.04 -8.56
C ILE A 26 14.07 9.83 -7.99
N THR A 27 15.32 10.04 -7.54
CA THR A 27 16.17 8.95 -7.06
C THR A 27 15.82 8.60 -5.62
N TYR A 28 15.58 7.33 -5.34
CA TYR A 28 15.35 6.81 -3.98
C TYR A 28 16.64 6.79 -3.15
N PHE A 29 16.54 6.86 -1.84
CA PHE A 29 17.61 6.57 -0.86
C PHE A 29 18.91 7.37 -1.06
N GLN A 30 18.78 8.70 -1.15
CA GLN A 30 19.91 9.57 -1.50
C GLN A 30 20.84 9.93 -0.32
N ASN A 31 20.39 9.74 0.92
CA ASN A 31 21.16 10.09 2.10
C ASN A 31 22.06 8.93 2.54
N ASP A 32 23.05 9.24 3.40
CA ASP A 32 23.97 8.26 3.96
C ASP A 32 23.25 7.07 4.61
N LEU A 33 23.92 5.93 4.65
CA LEU A 33 23.38 4.68 5.18
C LEU A 33 22.82 4.89 6.59
N VAL A 34 21.59 4.45 6.80
CA VAL A 34 20.99 4.41 8.13
C VAL A 34 21.83 3.51 9.02
N ASP A 35 22.04 3.93 10.26
CA ASP A 35 22.57 3.06 11.29
C ASP A 35 21.69 1.81 11.40
N GLN A 36 22.20 0.69 10.94
CA GLN A 36 21.49 -0.59 10.85
C GLN A 36 20.96 -1.05 12.22
N SER A 37 21.53 -0.57 13.30
CA SER A 37 21.09 -0.85 14.67
C SER A 37 19.72 -0.24 15.00
N LYS A 38 19.27 0.76 14.24
CA LYS A 38 17.99 1.45 14.44
C LYS A 38 16.85 0.91 13.59
N VAL A 39 17.13 0.03 12.64
CA VAL A 39 16.10 -0.62 11.82
C VAL A 39 15.42 -1.69 12.68
N SER A 40 14.25 -1.39 13.19
CA SER A 40 13.47 -2.36 13.96
C SER A 40 12.93 -3.45 13.02
N ASN A 41 13.45 -4.66 13.17
CA ASN A 41 12.96 -5.84 12.45
C ASN A 41 11.76 -6.51 13.15
N SER A 42 11.23 -5.94 14.22
CA SER A 42 10.12 -6.54 14.98
C SER A 42 8.76 -6.21 14.36
N TYR A 43 8.47 -6.81 13.20
CA TYR A 43 7.11 -6.85 12.68
C TYR A 43 6.33 -7.93 13.44
N LYS A 44 5.23 -7.53 14.07
CA LYS A 44 4.25 -8.46 14.66
C LYS A 44 2.89 -8.17 14.07
N THR A 45 2.32 -9.15 13.41
CA THR A 45 0.91 -9.10 13.00
C THR A 45 0.05 -9.23 14.24
N VAL A 46 -0.86 -8.29 14.43
CA VAL A 46 -1.88 -8.33 15.49
C VAL A 46 -3.23 -8.46 14.80
N TYR A 47 -4.02 -9.41 15.24
CA TYR A 47 -5.35 -9.66 14.69
C TYR A 47 -6.32 -8.54 15.06
N LYS A 48 -7.17 -8.16 14.10
CA LYS A 48 -8.11 -7.05 14.22
C LYS A 48 -9.53 -7.49 13.87
N PRO A 49 -10.56 -6.76 14.29
CA PRO A 49 -11.90 -6.93 13.74
C PRO A 49 -11.89 -6.90 12.21
N ASP A 50 -12.78 -7.67 11.58
CA ASP A 50 -12.89 -7.88 10.13
C ASP A 50 -11.77 -8.73 9.50
N ASP A 51 -10.78 -9.22 10.25
CA ASP A 51 -9.86 -10.23 9.74
C ASP A 51 -10.57 -11.58 9.58
N LEU A 52 -10.29 -12.26 8.46
CA LEU A 52 -10.73 -13.62 8.20
C LEU A 52 -9.58 -14.59 8.51
N LEU A 53 -9.73 -15.35 9.57
CA LEU A 53 -8.74 -16.33 10.01
C LEU A 53 -9.05 -17.71 9.45
N GLN A 54 -8.10 -18.29 8.76
CA GLN A 54 -8.05 -19.73 8.50
C GLN A 54 -7.26 -20.38 9.64
N ILE A 55 -7.90 -21.28 10.36
CA ILE A 55 -7.30 -21.98 11.51
C ILE A 55 -7.27 -23.46 11.18
N ASN A 56 -6.08 -24.04 11.25
CA ASN A 56 -5.87 -25.47 11.01
C ASN A 56 -5.19 -26.10 12.23
N ILE A 57 -5.81 -27.15 12.75
CA ILE A 57 -5.32 -27.90 13.91
C ILE A 57 -4.89 -29.28 13.42
N SER A 58 -3.68 -29.69 13.74
CA SER A 58 -3.16 -31.01 13.42
C SER A 58 -2.58 -31.70 14.66
N SER A 59 -2.68 -33.03 14.71
CA SER A 59 -2.14 -33.88 15.76
C SER A 59 -1.82 -35.25 15.17
N ILE A 60 -1.11 -36.07 15.95
CA ILE A 60 -0.89 -37.48 15.62
C ILE A 60 -2.23 -38.23 15.55
N ASP A 61 -3.18 -37.87 16.43
CA ASP A 61 -4.53 -38.40 16.44
C ASP A 61 -5.42 -37.59 15.51
N LEU A 62 -5.67 -38.12 14.30
CA LEU A 62 -6.46 -37.47 13.28
C LEU A 62 -7.95 -37.41 13.62
N GLU A 63 -8.48 -38.41 14.34
CA GLU A 63 -9.89 -38.45 14.73
C GLU A 63 -10.20 -37.33 15.74
N ALA A 64 -9.28 -37.08 16.66
CA ALA A 64 -9.43 -36.03 17.66
C ALA A 64 -9.46 -34.63 17.08
N VAL A 65 -8.83 -34.39 15.94
CA VAL A 65 -8.79 -33.05 15.31
C VAL A 65 -9.90 -32.80 14.29
N MET A 66 -10.57 -33.84 13.79
CA MET A 66 -11.63 -33.71 12.79
C MET A 66 -12.74 -32.72 13.19
N PRO A 67 -13.25 -32.72 14.42
CA PRO A 67 -14.32 -31.79 14.81
C PRO A 67 -13.93 -30.30 14.80
N PHE A 68 -12.64 -30.00 14.82
CA PHE A 68 -12.10 -28.64 14.83
C PHE A 68 -11.74 -28.12 13.44
N ASN A 69 -11.62 -29.02 12.45
CA ASN A 69 -11.25 -28.69 11.07
C ASN A 69 -12.43 -28.90 10.13
N LEU A 70 -13.55 -28.26 10.43
CA LEU A 70 -14.74 -28.37 9.58
C LEU A 70 -14.45 -27.78 8.20
N SER A 71 -14.74 -28.57 7.16
CA SER A 71 -14.75 -28.08 5.78
C SER A 71 -16.16 -27.63 5.43
N SER A 72 -16.34 -26.44 4.87
CA SER A 72 -17.63 -26.05 4.31
C SER A 72 -17.88 -26.82 3.01
N SER A 73 -18.35 -28.07 3.15
CA SER A 73 -18.79 -28.90 2.04
C SER A 73 -20.26 -28.58 1.73
N SER A 74 -20.50 -27.58 0.90
CA SER A 74 -21.81 -27.35 0.27
C SER A 74 -21.71 -27.55 -1.23
N SER A 75 -21.33 -28.74 -1.68
CA SER A 75 -21.65 -29.22 -3.04
C SER A 75 -21.09 -30.61 -3.28
N THR A 76 -21.85 -31.40 -4.02
CA THR A 76 -21.64 -32.78 -4.42
C THR A 76 -20.49 -32.98 -5.41
N GLU A 77 -19.58 -32.04 -5.53
CA GLU A 77 -18.41 -32.12 -6.42
C GLU A 77 -17.12 -32.18 -5.60
N MET A 78 -16.41 -33.29 -5.74
CA MET A 78 -15.18 -33.70 -5.05
C MET A 78 -13.92 -32.89 -5.39
N THR A 79 -13.98 -31.60 -5.76
CA THR A 79 -12.79 -30.95 -6.32
C THR A 79 -12.26 -29.71 -5.59
N SER A 80 -12.92 -29.20 -4.56
CA SER A 80 -12.29 -28.14 -3.72
C SER A 80 -12.98 -27.99 -2.37
N SER A 81 -12.44 -28.65 -1.35
CA SER A 81 -12.77 -28.31 0.05
C SER A 81 -12.13 -26.97 0.38
N ASN A 82 -12.89 -25.87 0.31
CA ASN A 82 -12.42 -24.61 0.85
C ASN A 82 -12.31 -24.74 2.37
N PRO A 83 -11.14 -24.49 2.95
CA PRO A 83 -11.00 -24.50 4.40
C PRO A 83 -11.91 -23.45 5.01
N GLN A 84 -12.52 -23.79 6.16
CA GLN A 84 -13.37 -22.86 6.88
C GLN A 84 -12.56 -21.66 7.38
N THR A 85 -13.12 -20.48 7.22
CA THR A 85 -12.56 -19.24 7.74
C THR A 85 -13.47 -18.67 8.83
N TYR A 86 -12.88 -18.01 9.81
CA TYR A 86 -13.54 -17.40 10.96
C TYR A 86 -13.36 -15.90 10.90
N LEU A 87 -14.48 -15.17 10.84
CA LEU A 87 -14.47 -13.71 10.88
C LEU A 87 -14.31 -13.24 12.32
N ILE A 88 -13.37 -12.34 12.57
CA ILE A 88 -13.25 -11.66 13.86
C ILE A 88 -14.34 -10.57 13.92
N ASP A 89 -15.21 -10.66 14.90
CA ASP A 89 -16.29 -9.69 15.10
C ASP A 89 -15.79 -8.36 15.70
N SER A 90 -16.70 -7.39 15.85
CA SER A 90 -16.40 -6.07 16.42
C SER A 90 -15.90 -6.11 17.87
N ASN A 91 -16.16 -7.19 18.60
CA ASN A 91 -15.67 -7.40 19.95
C ASN A 91 -14.28 -8.08 19.99
N GLY A 92 -13.74 -8.41 18.82
CA GLY A 92 -12.48 -9.16 18.70
C GLY A 92 -12.67 -10.66 18.93
N GLU A 93 -13.88 -11.20 18.80
CA GLU A 93 -14.20 -12.61 19.06
C GLU A 93 -14.41 -13.38 17.76
N ILE A 94 -14.11 -14.67 17.80
CA ILE A 94 -14.51 -15.65 16.78
C ILE A 94 -15.35 -16.74 17.46
N ASP A 95 -16.29 -17.33 16.72
CA ASP A 95 -17.03 -18.51 17.15
C ASP A 95 -16.35 -19.76 16.58
N PHE A 96 -15.65 -20.49 17.46
CA PHE A 96 -14.86 -21.64 17.04
C PHE A 96 -15.53 -22.96 17.49
N PRO A 97 -15.59 -23.98 16.62
CA PRO A 97 -16.26 -25.23 16.92
C PRO A 97 -15.81 -25.83 18.27
N ILE A 98 -16.75 -26.28 19.05
CA ILE A 98 -16.57 -26.93 20.39
C ILE A 98 -16.05 -25.95 21.45
N LEU A 99 -15.10 -25.05 21.11
CA LEU A 99 -14.53 -24.11 22.09
C LEU A 99 -15.42 -22.88 22.30
N GLY A 100 -16.41 -22.66 21.40
CA GLY A 100 -17.29 -21.50 21.46
C GLY A 100 -16.57 -20.19 21.16
N LYS A 101 -16.97 -19.10 21.81
CA LYS A 101 -16.41 -17.78 21.60
C LYS A 101 -15.01 -17.64 22.18
N LEU A 102 -14.08 -17.21 21.33
CA LEU A 102 -12.68 -16.96 21.68
C LEU A 102 -12.28 -15.54 21.30
N THR A 103 -11.75 -14.79 22.25
CA THR A 103 -11.22 -13.44 22.00
C THR A 103 -9.82 -13.56 21.40
N VAL A 104 -9.69 -13.27 20.11
CA VAL A 104 -8.42 -13.31 19.37
C VAL A 104 -7.97 -11.92 18.89
N GLY A 105 -8.89 -10.96 18.85
CA GLY A 105 -8.59 -9.57 18.51
C GLY A 105 -7.58 -8.97 19.50
N GLY A 106 -6.57 -8.27 18.99
CA GLY A 106 -5.49 -7.71 19.79
C GLY A 106 -4.35 -8.68 20.09
N LEU A 107 -4.50 -9.97 19.80
CA LEU A 107 -3.44 -10.96 20.01
C LEU A 107 -2.46 -10.99 18.83
N SER A 108 -1.19 -11.28 19.15
CA SER A 108 -0.23 -11.69 18.11
C SER A 108 -0.53 -13.14 17.66
N ARG A 109 0.05 -13.55 16.53
CA ARG A 109 -0.06 -14.94 16.07
C ARG A 109 0.41 -15.91 17.14
N GLU A 110 1.54 -15.62 17.78
CA GLU A 110 2.12 -16.47 18.83
C GLU A 110 1.18 -16.59 20.03
N ASP A 111 0.59 -15.48 20.46
CA ASP A 111 -0.34 -15.47 21.60
C ASP A 111 -1.65 -16.20 21.27
N ALA A 112 -2.16 -16.03 20.05
CA ALA A 112 -3.35 -16.76 19.60
C ALA A 112 -3.08 -18.27 19.50
N VAL A 113 -1.95 -18.68 18.92
CA VAL A 113 -1.55 -20.11 18.89
C VAL A 113 -1.46 -20.67 20.30
N LYS A 114 -0.90 -19.91 21.23
CA LYS A 114 -0.84 -20.31 22.65
C LYS A 114 -2.24 -20.44 23.24
N LEU A 115 -3.14 -19.47 23.03
CA LEU A 115 -4.53 -19.52 23.49
C LEU A 115 -5.23 -20.81 23.03
N PHE A 116 -5.13 -21.15 21.74
CA PHE A 116 -5.72 -22.36 21.19
C PHE A 116 -5.08 -23.62 21.80
N LYS A 117 -3.77 -23.64 21.95
CA LYS A 117 -3.06 -24.73 22.53
C LYS A 117 -3.50 -25.00 23.98
N ASP A 118 -3.58 -23.95 24.80
CA ASP A 118 -3.99 -24.02 26.19
C ASP A 118 -5.45 -24.50 26.35
N LYS A 119 -6.31 -24.20 25.35
CA LYS A 119 -7.71 -24.66 25.35
C LYS A 119 -7.89 -26.10 24.87
N LEU A 120 -7.03 -26.58 23.99
CA LEU A 120 -7.15 -27.90 23.37
C LEU A 120 -6.38 -28.98 24.11
N ASP A 121 -5.18 -28.67 24.62
CA ASP A 121 -4.29 -29.63 25.28
C ASP A 121 -4.46 -29.61 26.83
N PRO A 122 -4.58 -30.72 27.51
CA PRO A 122 -4.74 -32.08 26.98
C PRO A 122 -6.21 -32.50 26.82
N THR A 123 -7.17 -31.59 27.01
CA THR A 123 -8.60 -31.94 27.21
C THR A 123 -9.21 -32.58 25.96
N TYR A 124 -8.92 -32.07 24.79
CA TYR A 124 -9.52 -32.50 23.53
C TYR A 124 -8.50 -33.13 22.58
N VAL A 125 -7.29 -32.57 22.50
CA VAL A 125 -6.25 -32.99 21.55
C VAL A 125 -4.91 -33.01 22.29
N LYS A 126 -4.18 -34.11 22.23
CA LYS A 126 -2.85 -34.21 22.82
C LYS A 126 -1.80 -33.58 21.90
N SER A 127 -1.05 -32.60 22.44
CA SER A 127 0.06 -31.93 21.74
C SER A 127 -0.34 -31.42 20.34
N PRO A 128 -1.38 -30.56 20.20
CA PRO A 128 -1.81 -30.07 18.90
C PRO A 128 -0.78 -29.11 18.29
N SER A 129 -0.64 -29.17 16.96
CA SER A 129 0.01 -28.15 16.15
C SER A 129 -1.06 -27.26 15.54
N ILE A 130 -0.93 -25.95 15.74
CA ILE A 130 -1.93 -24.97 15.33
C ILE A 130 -1.32 -24.00 14.33
N ASN A 131 -1.97 -23.86 13.19
CA ASN A 131 -1.60 -22.90 12.16
C ASN A 131 -2.75 -21.90 11.97
N ILE A 132 -2.47 -20.61 12.17
CA ILE A 132 -3.46 -19.53 11.99
C ILE A 132 -2.93 -18.60 10.91
N LYS A 133 -3.79 -18.29 9.92
CA LYS A 133 -3.46 -17.42 8.79
C LYS A 133 -4.61 -16.45 8.51
N ILE A 134 -4.28 -15.17 8.26
CA ILE A 134 -5.24 -14.19 7.73
C ILE A 134 -5.39 -14.44 6.23
N THR A 135 -6.61 -14.65 5.75
CA THR A 135 -6.88 -14.94 4.33
C THR A 135 -7.24 -13.72 3.51
N ASN A 136 -7.71 -12.66 4.17
CA ASN A 136 -8.14 -11.42 3.52
C ASN A 136 -7.16 -10.25 3.70
N PHE A 137 -5.87 -10.54 4.01
CA PHE A 137 -4.87 -9.47 4.17
C PHE A 137 -4.72 -8.69 2.88
N LYS A 138 -5.01 -7.40 2.92
CA LYS A 138 -4.97 -6.49 1.77
C LYS A 138 -4.45 -5.13 2.16
N VAL A 139 -3.81 -4.47 1.21
CA VAL A 139 -3.41 -3.06 1.27
C VAL A 139 -3.89 -2.34 0.02
N THR A 140 -4.14 -1.05 0.12
CA THR A 140 -4.60 -0.24 -1.02
C THR A 140 -3.55 0.79 -1.36
N VAL A 141 -3.19 0.91 -2.64
CA VAL A 141 -2.27 1.94 -3.14
C VAL A 141 -3.03 2.84 -4.09
N LEU A 142 -3.01 4.14 -3.81
CA LEU A 142 -3.74 5.17 -4.57
C LEU A 142 -2.79 6.32 -4.98
N GLY A 143 -3.27 7.14 -5.90
CA GLY A 143 -2.59 8.37 -6.31
C GLY A 143 -1.69 8.15 -7.52
N ASP A 144 -0.52 8.81 -7.54
CA ASP A 144 0.34 8.89 -8.72
C ASP A 144 1.32 7.72 -8.84
N VAL A 145 0.75 6.53 -8.98
CA VAL A 145 1.40 5.24 -9.28
C VAL A 145 0.93 4.71 -10.63
N LYS A 146 1.63 3.73 -11.21
CA LYS A 146 1.24 3.17 -12.51
C LYS A 146 -0.10 2.44 -12.47
N ASN A 147 -0.33 1.60 -11.46
CA ASN A 147 -1.51 0.76 -11.34
C ASN A 147 -2.09 0.91 -9.92
N PRO A 148 -2.87 1.98 -9.65
CA PRO A 148 -3.54 2.10 -8.36
C PRO A 148 -4.57 0.98 -8.17
N GLY A 149 -4.70 0.50 -6.94
CA GLY A 149 -5.62 -0.61 -6.64
C GLY A 149 -5.46 -1.17 -5.25
N THR A 150 -6.29 -2.17 -4.95
CA THR A 150 -6.20 -2.96 -3.70
C THR A 150 -5.52 -4.30 -4.02
N PHE A 151 -4.49 -4.62 -3.25
CA PHE A 151 -3.65 -5.80 -3.44
C PHE A 151 -3.84 -6.76 -2.26
N THR A 152 -4.19 -8.01 -2.56
CA THR A 152 -4.25 -9.08 -1.55
C THR A 152 -2.86 -9.67 -1.36
N ILE A 153 -2.44 -9.79 -0.10
CA ILE A 153 -1.07 -10.20 0.28
C ILE A 153 -1.11 -11.59 0.93
N PRO A 154 -0.58 -12.62 0.27
CA PRO A 154 -0.65 -13.99 0.78
C PRO A 154 0.16 -14.24 2.07
N ASN A 155 1.21 -13.45 2.29
CA ASN A 155 2.20 -13.67 3.36
C ASN A 155 1.92 -12.90 4.66
N GLU A 156 0.80 -12.16 4.74
CA GLU A 156 0.41 -11.32 5.91
C GLU A 156 1.47 -10.30 6.33
N ARG A 157 2.48 -10.08 5.51
CA ARG A 157 3.54 -9.11 5.72
C ARG A 157 3.90 -8.48 4.39
N ILE A 158 3.89 -7.17 4.36
CA ILE A 158 4.33 -6.39 3.21
C ILE A 158 4.96 -5.09 3.68
N THR A 159 6.02 -4.68 3.02
CA THR A 159 6.61 -3.35 3.18
C THR A 159 5.97 -2.35 2.24
N ILE A 160 6.09 -1.07 2.55
CA ILE A 160 5.61 -0.01 1.65
C ILE A 160 6.29 -0.08 0.28
N LEU A 161 7.58 -0.50 0.22
CA LEU A 161 8.32 -0.68 -1.05
C LEU A 161 7.72 -1.79 -1.91
N GLU A 162 7.38 -2.92 -1.27
CA GLU A 162 6.72 -4.03 -1.97
C GLU A 162 5.33 -3.62 -2.47
N ALA A 163 4.56 -2.87 -1.68
CA ALA A 163 3.24 -2.39 -2.08
C ALA A 163 3.32 -1.42 -3.27
N ILE A 164 4.30 -0.50 -3.25
CA ILE A 164 4.57 0.38 -4.39
C ILE A 164 5.05 -0.42 -5.59
N GLY A 165 5.91 -1.43 -5.40
CA GLY A 165 6.34 -2.34 -6.45
C GLY A 165 5.17 -3.10 -7.09
N LEU A 166 4.21 -3.59 -6.29
CA LEU A 166 2.98 -4.23 -6.80
C LEU A 166 2.12 -3.27 -7.64
N SER A 167 2.10 -1.99 -7.29
CA SER A 167 1.42 -0.95 -8.09
C SER A 167 2.20 -0.51 -9.33
N GLY A 168 3.34 -1.13 -9.63
CA GLY A 168 4.17 -0.86 -10.80
C GLY A 168 5.10 0.35 -10.67
N ASP A 169 5.39 0.78 -9.44
CA ASP A 169 6.18 1.95 -9.08
C ASP A 169 5.45 3.30 -9.24
N LEU A 170 6.04 4.36 -8.66
CA LEU A 170 5.55 5.72 -8.80
C LEU A 170 5.76 6.22 -10.23
N ASN A 171 4.81 7.00 -10.72
CA ASN A 171 5.03 7.79 -11.94
C ASN A 171 6.16 8.82 -11.71
N LEU A 172 6.73 9.34 -12.78
CA LEU A 172 7.75 10.40 -12.68
C LEU A 172 7.25 11.66 -11.96
N SER A 173 5.94 11.89 -12.02
CA SER A 173 5.25 12.98 -11.34
C SER A 173 4.87 12.67 -9.89
N GLY A 174 4.96 11.43 -9.44
CA GLY A 174 4.65 11.04 -8.06
C GLY A 174 5.63 11.65 -7.06
N GLN A 175 5.12 12.22 -5.99
CA GLN A 175 5.93 12.80 -4.92
C GLN A 175 6.51 11.72 -4.03
N ARG A 176 7.84 11.57 -4.04
CA ARG A 176 8.57 10.59 -3.24
C ARG A 176 8.82 11.05 -1.79
N GLN A 177 8.73 12.34 -1.55
CA GLN A 177 9.00 12.95 -0.24
C GLN A 177 7.80 12.92 0.71
N ASN A 178 6.59 12.71 0.17
CA ASN A 178 5.36 12.78 0.96
C ASN A 178 4.42 11.64 0.56
N ILE A 179 4.81 10.42 0.91
CA ILE A 179 3.92 9.27 0.77
C ILE A 179 3.13 9.14 2.08
N LEU A 180 1.81 9.23 1.97
CA LEU A 180 0.92 9.18 3.10
C LEU A 180 0.41 7.75 3.31
N VAL A 181 0.62 7.20 4.48
CA VAL A 181 -0.01 5.94 4.90
C VAL A 181 -1.09 6.25 5.92
N THR A 182 -2.32 5.88 5.59
CA THR A 182 -3.47 5.98 6.48
C THR A 182 -3.74 4.62 7.11
N ARG A 183 -3.76 4.56 8.42
CA ARG A 183 -3.98 3.35 9.23
C ARG A 183 -5.13 3.54 10.19
N GLU A 184 -5.95 2.51 10.37
CA GLU A 184 -6.97 2.49 11.41
C GLU A 184 -6.40 1.83 12.67
N GLU A 185 -6.45 2.58 13.79
CA GLU A 185 -6.04 2.12 15.12
C GLU A 185 -7.21 2.30 16.09
N GLY A 186 -7.99 1.23 16.26
CA GLY A 186 -9.28 1.31 16.96
C GLY A 186 -10.25 2.24 16.23
N GLU A 187 -10.80 3.23 16.91
CA GLU A 187 -11.72 4.22 16.33
C GLU A 187 -11.00 5.41 15.65
N LYS A 188 -9.67 5.43 15.67
CA LYS A 188 -8.89 6.57 15.15
C LYS A 188 -8.23 6.22 13.82
N LYS A 189 -8.13 7.24 12.96
CA LYS A 189 -7.29 7.18 11.76
C LYS A 189 -5.96 7.87 12.05
N VAL A 190 -4.88 7.16 11.90
CA VAL A 190 -3.51 7.66 12.08
C VAL A 190 -2.89 7.85 10.70
N PHE A 191 -2.19 8.96 10.53
CA PHE A 191 -1.54 9.32 9.28
C PHE A 191 -0.03 9.33 9.49
N HIS A 192 0.68 8.56 8.65
CA HIS A 192 2.14 8.54 8.63
C HIS A 192 2.61 9.10 7.29
N SER A 193 3.44 10.14 7.35
CA SER A 193 4.13 10.66 6.16
C SER A 193 5.52 10.04 6.07
N LEU A 194 5.86 9.52 4.88
CA LEU A 194 7.14 8.87 4.61
C LEU A 194 7.86 9.58 3.46
N ASP A 195 9.17 9.81 3.65
CA ASP A 195 10.06 10.34 2.63
C ASP A 195 10.95 9.23 2.07
N MET A 196 10.68 8.77 0.86
CA MET A 196 11.46 7.71 0.20
C MET A 196 12.78 8.21 -0.39
N LEU A 197 13.05 9.52 -0.39
CA LEU A 197 14.36 10.04 -0.75
C LEU A 197 15.35 9.88 0.41
N SER A 198 14.84 9.84 1.64
CA SER A 198 15.64 9.67 2.85
C SER A 198 15.67 8.21 3.30
N ASN A 199 16.81 7.75 3.79
CA ASN A 199 16.94 6.44 4.39
C ASN A 199 16.20 6.30 5.74
N THR A 200 15.79 7.41 6.36
CA THR A 200 15.05 7.40 7.62
C THR A 200 13.68 6.72 7.52
N PHE A 201 13.16 6.56 6.31
CA PHE A 201 11.87 5.91 6.10
C PHE A 201 11.88 4.43 6.56
N PHE A 202 13.05 3.75 6.55
CA PHE A 202 13.19 2.38 7.04
C PHE A 202 12.90 2.24 8.55
N THR A 203 12.98 3.34 9.29
CA THR A 203 12.69 3.37 10.73
C THR A 203 11.26 3.81 11.04
N SER A 204 10.46 4.11 10.01
CA SER A 204 9.08 4.53 10.18
C SER A 204 8.20 3.39 10.73
N PRO A 205 7.25 3.66 11.63
CA PRO A 205 6.26 2.68 12.08
C PRO A 205 5.33 2.21 10.96
N ALA A 206 5.26 2.92 9.83
CA ALA A 206 4.51 2.55 8.66
C ALA A 206 5.37 1.92 7.55
N TYR A 207 6.64 1.58 7.82
CA TYR A 207 7.47 0.84 6.88
C TYR A 207 6.88 -0.54 6.56
N TYR A 208 6.42 -1.26 7.59
CA TYR A 208 5.58 -2.43 7.43
C TYR A 208 4.12 -2.01 7.43
N LEU A 209 3.43 -2.35 6.36
CA LEU A 209 2.00 -2.08 6.25
C LEU A 209 1.20 -3.10 7.04
N GLN A 210 0.07 -2.66 7.57
CA GLN A 210 -0.90 -3.48 8.28
C GLN A 210 -2.13 -3.74 7.40
N GLN A 211 -2.98 -4.64 7.85
CA GLN A 211 -4.26 -4.93 7.23
C GLN A 211 -5.08 -3.64 7.02
N ASN A 212 -5.62 -3.47 5.82
CA ASN A 212 -6.42 -2.34 5.38
C ASN A 212 -5.68 -0.98 5.31
N ASP A 213 -4.33 -0.93 5.45
CA ASP A 213 -3.59 0.31 5.23
C ASP A 213 -3.84 0.85 3.82
N VAL A 214 -3.97 2.17 3.73
CA VAL A 214 -4.06 2.90 2.47
C VAL A 214 -2.81 3.72 2.28
N VAL A 215 -2.07 3.43 1.22
CA VAL A 215 -0.89 4.18 0.77
C VAL A 215 -1.34 5.16 -0.30
N TYR A 216 -1.14 6.45 -0.07
CA TYR A 216 -1.46 7.50 -1.03
C TYR A 216 -0.19 8.22 -1.49
N VAL A 217 0.00 8.27 -2.80
CA VAL A 217 1.09 8.98 -3.45
C VAL A 217 0.53 10.24 -4.09
N ASP A 218 0.97 11.39 -3.61
CA ASP A 218 0.56 12.67 -4.17
C ASP A 218 1.28 12.95 -5.50
N GLN A 219 0.68 13.79 -6.34
CA GLN A 219 1.30 14.23 -7.60
C GLN A 219 2.07 15.55 -7.39
N ASN A 220 3.12 15.75 -8.15
CA ASN A 220 3.86 17.00 -8.10
C ASN A 220 3.05 18.17 -8.67
N TYR A 221 3.44 19.38 -8.26
CA TYR A 221 2.74 20.59 -8.64
C TYR A 221 2.66 20.82 -10.16
N ALA A 222 3.69 20.41 -10.91
CA ALA A 222 3.73 20.56 -12.37
C ALA A 222 2.59 19.76 -13.04
N LYS A 223 2.38 18.50 -12.65
CA LYS A 223 1.29 17.68 -13.20
C LYS A 223 -0.09 18.20 -12.78
N SER A 224 -0.21 18.72 -11.57
CA SER A 224 -1.44 19.36 -11.10
C SER A 224 -1.79 20.61 -11.92
N GLN A 225 -0.78 21.39 -12.31
CA GLN A 225 -0.98 22.54 -13.21
C GLN A 225 -1.32 22.11 -14.64
N ASP A 226 -0.67 21.08 -15.19
CA ASP A 226 -0.96 20.59 -16.54
C ASP A 226 -2.42 20.15 -16.68
N ALA A 227 -2.99 19.52 -15.66
CA ALA A 227 -4.41 19.14 -15.64
C ALA A 227 -5.35 20.36 -15.71
N SER A 228 -4.93 21.52 -15.19
CA SER A 228 -5.73 22.77 -15.20
C SER A 228 -5.44 23.67 -16.41
N SER A 229 -4.26 23.54 -17.06
CA SER A 229 -3.79 24.49 -18.09
C SER A 229 -3.92 23.97 -19.53
N ASN A 230 -4.08 22.65 -19.73
CA ASN A 230 -4.05 22.02 -21.06
C ASN A 230 -5.04 22.61 -22.09
N GLN A 231 -6.12 23.26 -21.63
CA GLN A 231 -7.11 23.85 -22.51
C GLN A 231 -6.74 25.28 -22.94
N LYS A 232 -5.93 26.00 -22.17
CA LYS A 232 -5.62 27.43 -22.42
C LYS A 232 -4.30 27.65 -23.16
N THR A 233 -3.31 26.78 -22.94
CA THR A 233 -1.96 26.96 -23.50
C THR A 233 -1.96 26.83 -25.04
N GLY A 234 -2.73 25.89 -25.60
CA GLY A 234 -2.89 25.73 -27.04
C GLY A 234 -3.55 26.97 -27.69
N LEU A 235 -4.50 27.59 -26.99
CA LEU A 235 -5.18 28.81 -27.46
C LEU A 235 -4.23 30.00 -27.48
N PHE A 236 -3.40 30.20 -26.48
CA PHE A 236 -2.43 31.30 -26.43
C PHE A 236 -1.35 31.15 -27.49
N ILE A 237 -0.87 29.94 -27.77
CA ILE A 237 0.11 29.69 -28.85
C ILE A 237 -0.51 29.96 -30.21
N SER A 238 -1.75 29.56 -30.46
CA SER A 238 -2.44 29.81 -31.75
C SER A 238 -2.73 31.28 -31.96
N VAL A 239 -3.20 32.01 -30.96
CA VAL A 239 -3.41 33.46 -31.04
C VAL A 239 -2.08 34.20 -31.26
N GLY A 240 -1.02 33.81 -30.54
CA GLY A 240 0.32 34.38 -30.73
C GLY A 240 0.87 34.16 -32.13
N SER A 241 0.68 33.01 -32.73
CA SER A 241 1.13 32.70 -34.09
C SER A 241 0.38 33.53 -35.14
N VAL A 242 -0.93 33.75 -34.98
CA VAL A 242 -1.73 34.59 -35.84
C VAL A 242 -1.29 36.07 -35.76
N ILE A 243 -1.02 36.58 -34.56
CA ILE A 243 -0.52 37.96 -34.39
C ILE A 243 0.84 38.15 -35.08
N ILE A 244 1.76 37.17 -34.93
CA ILE A 244 3.07 37.22 -35.59
C ILE A 244 2.93 37.19 -37.13
N ALA A 245 2.01 36.37 -37.65
CA ALA A 245 1.75 36.31 -39.09
C ALA A 245 1.18 37.64 -39.65
N LEU A 246 0.23 38.25 -38.91
CA LEU A 246 -0.33 39.55 -39.29
C LEU A 246 0.72 40.68 -39.28
N LEU A 247 1.59 40.71 -38.26
CA LEU A 247 2.69 41.66 -38.18
C LEU A 247 3.69 41.50 -39.35
N ASN A 248 3.96 40.28 -39.79
CA ASN A 248 4.82 40.01 -40.95
C ASN A 248 4.20 40.52 -42.29
N ILE A 249 2.86 40.42 -42.40
CA ILE A 249 2.16 40.93 -43.61
C ILE A 249 2.15 42.46 -43.63
N LEU A 250 1.96 43.11 -42.47
CA LEU A 250 1.88 44.56 -42.37
C LEU A 250 3.24 45.28 -42.55
N THR A 251 4.34 44.56 -42.30
CA THR A 251 5.72 45.09 -42.36
C THR A 251 6.43 44.77 -43.67
N ARG A 252 5.73 44.15 -44.62
CA ARG A 252 6.22 43.83 -45.95
C ARG A 252 5.70 44.87 -46.99
#